data_5b1b2f754e64536f2ff539d92233fbd8
#
_entry.id   5b1b2f754e64536f2ff539d92233fbd8
#
_cell.length_a   1.000
_cell.length_b   1.000
_cell.length_c   1.000
_cell.angle_alpha   90.00
_cell.angle_beta   90.00
_cell.angle_gamma   90.00
#
_symmetry.space_group_name_H-M   'P 1'
#
loop_
_entity.id
_entity.type
_entity.pdbx_description
1 polymer ?
#
loop_
_entity_poly.entity_id
_entity_poly.type
_entity_poly.pdbx_seq_one_letter_code
_entity_poly.pdbx_strand_id
1 'polypeptide(L)'
;MKFYRTLNDKMPPLALAIGNFDGVHLGHQAILAACRKAASSLGFEHGGSNNNSIGPDVETKLEAAVMSFSPLPREYFARLRGNLELAPARLMSVTEKLAAFAQHNMQHVFIPHFNKTFASQTPFEFMSALRNMNVKWLMVGEDFRFGGHRAGDVAMLREYGIANGFKIETMADIADADGERISSTAVRHALGHGDLMTATRMLGRPYSIVGRVTHGKKLGRTLGFPTANIALTARKPALAGVFAVKLQLVTRGLEGVVRTSAETDGAFSGVANLGTNPVVSIDNRHHLEVFLFDYSENLYGKRVQVTFIEKIRDEQNFAGPDALQALVRQMHDDCDRAKTILRKA
;
A
#
# COMPACT_ATOMS: atom_id res chain seq x y z
N MET A 1 -10.88 -10.35 -9.51
CA MET A 1 -10.95 -8.98 -8.93
C MET A 1 -11.10 -7.98 -10.08
N LYS A 2 -12.10 -7.08 -10.03
CA LYS A 2 -12.31 -6.01 -11.01
C LYS A 2 -11.83 -4.68 -10.43
N PHE A 3 -11.16 -3.85 -11.25
CA PHE A 3 -10.57 -2.57 -10.82
C PHE A 3 -11.23 -1.38 -11.53
N TYR A 4 -11.61 -0.35 -10.77
CA TYR A 4 -12.33 0.83 -11.26
C TYR A 4 -11.62 2.12 -10.83
N ARG A 5 -11.51 3.07 -11.76
CA ARG A 5 -10.98 4.43 -11.53
C ARG A 5 -12.07 5.47 -11.22
N THR A 6 -13.31 5.10 -11.42
CA THR A 6 -14.48 5.94 -11.16
C THR A 6 -15.49 5.17 -10.33
N LEU A 7 -16.42 5.88 -9.70
CA LEU A 7 -17.56 5.27 -9.06
C LEU A 7 -18.55 4.88 -10.18
N ASN A 8 -19.04 3.65 -10.12
CA ASN A 8 -19.91 3.09 -11.14
C ASN A 8 -21.29 2.79 -10.52
N ASP A 9 -22.36 3.22 -11.19
CA ASP A 9 -23.74 3.07 -10.74
C ASP A 9 -24.38 1.70 -11.12
N LYS A 10 -23.71 0.91 -11.97
CA LYS A 10 -24.18 -0.42 -12.40
C LYS A 10 -23.46 -1.54 -11.69
N MET A 11 -23.48 -1.53 -10.36
CA MET A 11 -22.81 -2.55 -9.56
C MET A 11 -23.81 -3.57 -9.00
N PRO A 12 -23.37 -4.84 -8.78
CA PRO A 12 -24.13 -5.77 -7.95
C PRO A 12 -24.25 -5.20 -6.53
N PRO A 13 -25.10 -5.77 -5.67
CA PRO A 13 -25.16 -5.37 -4.26
C PRO A 13 -23.79 -5.56 -3.59
N LEU A 14 -23.29 -4.50 -2.95
CA LEU A 14 -21.92 -4.45 -2.40
C LEU A 14 -21.89 -4.43 -0.88
N ALA A 15 -20.96 -5.24 -0.32
CA ALA A 15 -20.36 -4.96 0.97
C ALA A 15 -19.07 -4.17 0.72
N LEU A 16 -19.01 -2.92 1.15
CA LEU A 16 -17.93 -1.98 0.81
C LEU A 16 -17.14 -1.58 2.05
N ALA A 17 -15.82 -1.65 1.97
CA ALA A 17 -14.91 -1.06 2.95
C ALA A 17 -14.27 0.21 2.37
N ILE A 18 -14.26 1.34 3.12
CA ILE A 18 -13.65 2.60 2.67
C ILE A 18 -12.51 2.99 3.59
N GLY A 19 -11.35 3.32 3.02
CA GLY A 19 -10.20 3.79 3.76
C GLY A 19 -8.99 4.13 2.87
N ASN A 20 -7.96 4.70 3.47
CA ASN A 20 -6.72 4.99 2.76
C ASN A 20 -5.94 3.72 2.43
N PHE A 21 -6.04 2.68 3.24
CA PHE A 21 -5.38 1.39 3.10
C PHE A 21 -3.89 1.51 2.74
N ASP A 22 -3.19 2.51 3.31
CA ASP A 22 -1.76 2.67 3.07
C ASP A 22 -0.97 1.72 3.99
N GLY A 23 -0.22 0.81 3.37
CA GLY A 23 0.48 -0.28 4.04
C GLY A 23 -0.35 -1.56 4.21
N VAL A 24 -1.67 -1.53 4.12
CA VAL A 24 -2.57 -2.68 4.41
C VAL A 24 -2.10 -3.44 5.66
N HIS A 25 -1.94 -2.69 6.77
CA HIS A 25 -1.54 -3.21 8.08
C HIS A 25 -2.65 -4.08 8.71
N LEU A 26 -2.38 -4.76 9.81
CA LEU A 26 -3.32 -5.69 10.44
C LEU A 26 -4.70 -5.09 10.72
N GLY A 27 -4.77 -3.81 11.12
CA GLY A 27 -6.05 -3.10 11.27
C GLY A 27 -6.82 -2.98 9.93
N HIS A 28 -6.14 -2.70 8.83
CA HIS A 28 -6.76 -2.70 7.51
C HIS A 28 -7.20 -4.11 7.08
N GLN A 29 -6.39 -5.12 7.38
CA GLN A 29 -6.71 -6.52 7.05
C GLN A 29 -7.97 -6.99 7.78
N ALA A 30 -8.15 -6.59 9.04
CA ALA A 30 -9.36 -6.87 9.81
C ALA A 30 -10.61 -6.22 9.17
N ILE A 31 -10.51 -4.97 8.71
CA ILE A 31 -11.58 -4.28 7.95
C ILE A 31 -11.94 -5.07 6.68
N LEU A 32 -10.94 -5.51 5.90
CA LEU A 32 -11.17 -6.30 4.69
C LEU A 32 -11.79 -7.66 5.00
N ALA A 33 -11.36 -8.31 6.09
CA ALA A 33 -11.92 -9.57 6.54
C ALA A 33 -13.39 -9.43 6.97
N ALA A 34 -13.73 -8.38 7.72
CA ALA A 34 -15.10 -8.07 8.11
C ALA A 34 -15.99 -7.80 6.89
N CYS A 35 -15.50 -7.02 5.92
CA CYS A 35 -16.19 -6.77 4.66
C CYS A 35 -16.49 -8.06 3.90
N ARG A 36 -15.52 -8.95 3.77
CA ARG A 36 -15.70 -10.25 3.12
C ARG A 36 -16.67 -11.16 3.88
N LYS A 37 -16.61 -11.15 5.22
CA LYS A 37 -17.57 -11.88 6.06
C LYS A 37 -18.99 -11.36 5.81
N ALA A 38 -19.19 -10.04 5.80
CA ALA A 38 -20.50 -9.44 5.52
C ALA A 38 -20.99 -9.83 4.11
N ALA A 39 -20.12 -9.86 3.11
CA ALA A 39 -20.48 -10.27 1.75
C ALA A 39 -20.92 -11.74 1.66
N SER A 40 -20.40 -12.63 2.52
CA SER A 40 -20.75 -14.06 2.51
C SER A 40 -21.92 -14.43 3.42
N SER A 41 -22.25 -13.61 4.44
CA SER A 41 -23.21 -13.96 5.49
C SER A 41 -24.51 -13.18 5.44
N LEU A 42 -24.60 -12.08 4.64
CA LEU A 42 -25.81 -11.28 4.53
C LEU A 42 -26.55 -11.62 3.24
N GLY A 43 -27.58 -12.49 3.36
CA GLY A 43 -28.72 -12.41 2.49
C GLY A 43 -29.53 -11.17 2.88
N PHE A 44 -29.69 -10.19 2.00
CA PHE A 44 -30.56 -9.04 2.25
C PHE A 44 -31.99 -9.44 1.90
N GLU A 45 -32.86 -9.58 2.92
CA GLU A 45 -34.30 -9.59 2.72
C GLU A 45 -34.69 -8.21 2.17
N HIS A 46 -35.31 -8.18 1.01
CA HIS A 46 -36.00 -6.98 0.53
C HIS A 46 -37.19 -6.74 1.43
N GLY A 47 -37.04 -5.88 2.42
CA GLY A 47 -38.16 -5.31 3.19
C GLY A 47 -39.01 -4.42 2.28
N GLY A 48 -39.76 -5.03 1.39
CA GLY A 48 -40.80 -4.40 0.59
C GLY A 48 -42.15 -4.69 1.27
N SER A 49 -42.66 -3.74 2.03
CA SER A 49 -44.05 -3.69 2.47
C SER A 49 -44.95 -3.69 1.24
N ASN A 50 -45.40 -4.87 0.77
CA ASN A 50 -46.70 -5.10 0.17
C ASN A 50 -46.94 -6.61 -0.01
N ASN A 51 -47.91 -7.14 0.75
CA ASN A 51 -48.46 -8.47 0.62
C ASN A 51 -48.88 -8.77 -0.81
N ASN A 52 -48.34 -9.82 -1.38
CA ASN A 52 -48.82 -10.75 -2.39
C ASN A 52 -47.80 -11.00 -3.50
N SER A 53 -46.77 -11.77 -3.21
CA SER A 53 -46.22 -12.73 -4.18
C SER A 53 -45.28 -13.66 -3.44
N ILE A 54 -45.73 -14.90 -3.24
CA ILE A 54 -44.93 -16.04 -2.80
C ILE A 54 -44.03 -16.41 -3.97
N GLY A 55 -42.86 -15.78 -4.05
CA GLY A 55 -41.73 -16.26 -4.83
C GLY A 55 -40.61 -16.65 -3.85
N PRO A 56 -39.75 -17.65 -4.15
CA PRO A 56 -38.66 -17.99 -3.29
C PRO A 56 -37.82 -16.74 -3.02
N ASP A 57 -37.56 -16.42 -1.73
CA ASP A 57 -36.66 -15.36 -1.29
C ASP A 57 -35.30 -15.57 -1.96
N VAL A 58 -35.02 -14.80 -3.00
CA VAL A 58 -33.69 -14.81 -3.60
C VAL A 58 -32.77 -14.03 -2.66
N GLU A 59 -32.10 -14.76 -1.79
CA GLU A 59 -30.99 -14.22 -0.99
C GLU A 59 -29.99 -13.56 -1.93
N THR A 60 -30.04 -12.24 -2.03
CA THR A 60 -29.11 -11.51 -2.89
C THR A 60 -27.75 -11.44 -2.19
N LYS A 61 -26.85 -12.30 -2.61
CA LYS A 61 -25.48 -12.35 -2.10
C LYS A 61 -24.75 -11.03 -2.42
N LEU A 62 -24.13 -10.41 -1.41
CA LEU A 62 -23.32 -9.22 -1.60
C LEU A 62 -21.95 -9.60 -2.21
N GLU A 63 -21.36 -8.69 -2.97
CA GLU A 63 -19.99 -8.82 -3.45
C GLU A 63 -19.05 -7.93 -2.64
N ALA A 64 -17.89 -8.49 -2.23
CA ALA A 64 -16.92 -7.78 -1.41
C ALA A 64 -16.18 -6.70 -2.22
N ALA A 65 -16.23 -5.48 -1.74
CA ALA A 65 -15.66 -4.31 -2.39
C ALA A 65 -14.78 -3.49 -1.44
N VAL A 66 -13.79 -2.82 -2.01
CA VAL A 66 -12.95 -1.87 -1.27
C VAL A 66 -12.78 -0.57 -2.06
N MET A 67 -12.85 0.57 -1.37
CA MET A 67 -12.57 1.88 -1.92
C MET A 67 -11.35 2.49 -1.23
N SER A 68 -10.35 2.87 -2.04
CA SER A 68 -9.18 3.63 -1.62
C SER A 68 -8.98 4.81 -2.55
N PHE A 69 -7.93 5.61 -2.36
CA PHE A 69 -7.74 6.85 -3.12
C PHE A 69 -6.33 6.94 -3.72
N SER A 70 -6.21 7.60 -4.87
CA SER A 70 -4.91 7.93 -5.46
C SER A 70 -5.00 9.25 -6.26
N PRO A 71 -4.24 10.30 -5.85
CA PRO A 71 -3.36 10.35 -4.67
C PRO A 71 -4.16 10.15 -3.38
N LEU A 72 -3.45 9.89 -2.25
CA LEU A 72 -4.08 9.91 -0.93
C LEU A 72 -4.55 11.34 -0.59
N PRO A 73 -5.64 11.52 0.17
CA PRO A 73 -6.13 12.86 0.53
C PRO A 73 -5.04 13.79 1.09
N ARG A 74 -4.22 13.30 2.02
CA ARG A 74 -3.10 14.09 2.59
C ARG A 74 -2.06 14.50 1.54
N GLU A 75 -1.78 13.64 0.56
CA GLU A 75 -0.86 13.98 -0.55
C GLU A 75 -1.45 15.04 -1.48
N TYR A 76 -2.75 14.93 -1.78
CA TYR A 76 -3.45 15.94 -2.57
C TYR A 76 -3.41 17.32 -1.90
N PHE A 77 -3.76 17.39 -0.61
CA PHE A 77 -3.76 18.66 0.12
C PHE A 77 -2.35 19.22 0.35
N ALA A 78 -1.33 18.39 0.52
CA ALA A 78 0.06 18.83 0.58
C ALA A 78 0.51 19.49 -0.74
N ARG A 79 0.15 18.89 -1.88
CA ARG A 79 0.40 19.47 -3.21
C ARG A 79 -0.35 20.79 -3.42
N LEU A 80 -1.61 20.85 -3.02
CA LEU A 80 -2.43 22.05 -3.15
C LEU A 80 -1.84 23.23 -2.35
N ARG A 81 -1.20 22.95 -1.21
CA ARG A 81 -0.50 23.94 -0.37
C ARG A 81 0.91 24.28 -0.88
N GLY A 82 1.37 23.67 -1.97
CA GLY A 82 2.73 23.86 -2.50
C GLY A 82 3.83 23.31 -1.60
N ASN A 83 3.49 22.52 -0.58
CA ASN A 83 4.44 21.95 0.38
C ASN A 83 4.36 20.42 0.40
N LEU A 84 5.18 19.78 -0.42
CA LEU A 84 5.23 18.32 -0.55
C LEU A 84 5.80 17.61 0.70
N GLU A 85 6.54 18.32 1.55
CA GLU A 85 7.06 17.76 2.80
C GLU A 85 5.94 17.39 3.79
N LEU A 86 4.79 18.06 3.69
CA LEU A 86 3.60 17.73 4.47
C LEU A 86 2.93 16.41 4.02
N ALA A 87 3.30 15.90 2.84
CA ALA A 87 2.80 14.61 2.38
C ALA A 87 3.46 13.48 3.17
N PRO A 88 2.68 12.56 3.77
CA PRO A 88 3.28 11.43 4.45
C PRO A 88 4.03 10.53 3.46
N ALA A 89 5.12 9.93 3.91
CA ALA A 89 5.78 8.87 3.16
C ALA A 89 4.77 7.77 2.82
N ARG A 90 4.72 7.36 1.55
CA ARG A 90 3.76 6.34 1.08
C ARG A 90 4.29 4.94 1.37
N LEU A 91 3.50 4.14 2.09
CA LEU A 91 3.87 2.76 2.42
C LEU A 91 3.71 1.81 1.23
N MET A 92 2.72 2.05 0.37
CA MET A 92 2.43 1.18 -0.79
C MET A 92 2.07 2.00 -2.03
N SER A 93 2.53 1.55 -3.19
CA SER A 93 2.02 2.01 -4.50
C SER A 93 0.61 1.49 -4.76
N VAL A 94 -0.08 2.03 -5.78
CA VAL A 94 -1.38 1.49 -6.22
C VAL A 94 -1.26 0.03 -6.65
N THR A 95 -0.17 -0.33 -7.33
CA THR A 95 0.08 -1.71 -7.78
C THR A 95 0.17 -2.68 -6.60
N GLU A 96 0.90 -2.29 -5.54
CA GLU A 96 1.02 -3.09 -4.32
C GLU A 96 -0.31 -3.19 -3.57
N LYS A 97 -1.09 -2.11 -3.50
CA LYS A 97 -2.45 -2.14 -2.93
C LYS A 97 -3.37 -3.11 -3.68
N LEU A 98 -3.37 -3.07 -5.00
CA LEU A 98 -4.16 -3.98 -5.81
C LEU A 98 -3.79 -5.44 -5.55
N ALA A 99 -2.50 -5.75 -5.43
CA ALA A 99 -2.03 -7.08 -5.07
C ALA A 99 -2.53 -7.50 -3.67
N ALA A 100 -2.40 -6.62 -2.68
CA ALA A 100 -2.88 -6.88 -1.33
C ALA A 100 -4.41 -7.10 -1.29
N PHE A 101 -5.19 -6.28 -1.97
CA PHE A 101 -6.65 -6.46 -2.04
C PHE A 101 -7.06 -7.78 -2.72
N ALA A 102 -6.30 -8.20 -3.73
CA ALA A 102 -6.51 -9.51 -4.37
C ALA A 102 -6.20 -10.67 -3.39
N GLN A 103 -5.11 -10.58 -2.63
CA GLN A 103 -4.76 -11.56 -1.59
C GLN A 103 -5.83 -11.66 -0.50
N HIS A 104 -6.53 -10.54 -0.22
CA HIS A 104 -7.66 -10.51 0.71
C HIS A 104 -9.01 -10.82 0.04
N ASN A 105 -9.00 -11.37 -1.19
CA ASN A 105 -10.18 -11.81 -1.94
C ASN A 105 -11.26 -10.73 -2.14
N MET A 106 -10.85 -9.46 -2.33
CA MET A 106 -11.76 -8.41 -2.75
C MET A 106 -12.17 -8.61 -4.21
N GLN A 107 -13.48 -8.58 -4.49
CA GLN A 107 -14.03 -8.79 -5.84
C GLN A 107 -14.01 -7.51 -6.65
N HIS A 108 -14.27 -6.37 -6.01
CA HIS A 108 -14.26 -5.03 -6.60
C HIS A 108 -13.32 -4.09 -5.86
N VAL A 109 -12.51 -3.35 -6.61
CA VAL A 109 -11.58 -2.37 -6.07
C VAL A 109 -11.80 -1.03 -6.75
N PHE A 110 -12.20 -0.02 -5.99
CA PHE A 110 -12.38 1.35 -6.46
C PHE A 110 -11.21 2.21 -5.96
N ILE A 111 -10.50 2.84 -6.90
CA ILE A 111 -9.47 3.84 -6.58
C ILE A 111 -9.73 5.08 -7.43
N PRO A 112 -10.75 5.88 -7.08
CA PRO A 112 -11.03 7.13 -7.76
C PRO A 112 -9.84 8.09 -7.62
N HIS A 113 -9.70 8.95 -8.63
CA HIS A 113 -8.71 10.02 -8.59
C HIS A 113 -9.15 11.08 -7.56
N PHE A 114 -8.37 11.23 -6.47
CA PHE A 114 -8.66 12.26 -5.47
C PHE A 114 -8.17 13.61 -5.99
N ASN A 115 -9.07 14.39 -6.56
CA ASN A 115 -8.84 15.69 -7.18
C ASN A 115 -9.78 16.75 -6.57
N LYS A 116 -9.76 17.97 -7.15
CA LYS A 116 -10.60 19.08 -6.69
C LYS A 116 -12.09 18.71 -6.70
N THR A 117 -12.58 18.11 -7.77
CA THR A 117 -13.99 17.70 -7.90
C THR A 117 -14.38 16.69 -6.83
N PHE A 118 -13.55 15.66 -6.61
CA PHE A 118 -13.83 14.66 -5.57
C PHE A 118 -13.74 15.26 -4.16
N ALA A 119 -12.75 16.12 -3.89
CA ALA A 119 -12.53 16.75 -2.59
C ALA A 119 -13.58 17.81 -2.23
N SER A 120 -14.27 18.40 -3.22
CA SER A 120 -15.31 19.41 -3.01
C SER A 120 -16.74 18.86 -2.95
N GLN A 121 -16.93 17.54 -3.16
CA GLN A 121 -18.24 16.90 -3.01
C GLN A 121 -18.83 17.20 -1.63
N THR A 122 -20.11 17.54 -1.59
CA THR A 122 -20.85 17.62 -0.34
C THR A 122 -21.01 16.24 0.31
N PRO A 123 -21.23 16.15 1.62
CA PRO A 123 -21.53 14.87 2.25
C PRO A 123 -22.70 14.14 1.58
N PHE A 124 -23.74 14.87 1.19
CA PHE A 124 -24.92 14.30 0.53
C PHE A 124 -24.59 13.70 -0.84
N GLU A 125 -23.80 14.40 -1.67
CA GLU A 125 -23.35 13.88 -2.97
C GLU A 125 -22.54 12.59 -2.82
N PHE A 126 -21.64 12.53 -1.84
CA PHE A 126 -20.87 11.33 -1.56
C PHE A 126 -21.75 10.16 -1.11
N MET A 127 -22.68 10.38 -0.17
CA MET A 127 -23.65 9.36 0.30
C MET A 127 -24.56 8.89 -0.84
N SER A 128 -25.01 9.79 -1.68
CA SER A 128 -25.81 9.47 -2.87
C SER A 128 -25.03 8.62 -3.87
N ALA A 129 -23.73 8.90 -4.06
CA ALA A 129 -22.86 8.08 -4.89
C ALA A 129 -22.74 6.65 -4.34
N LEU A 130 -22.61 6.45 -3.02
CA LEU A 130 -22.59 5.12 -2.40
C LEU A 130 -23.89 4.36 -2.63
N ARG A 131 -25.03 5.03 -2.51
CA ARG A 131 -26.35 4.46 -2.82
C ARG A 131 -26.44 4.04 -4.29
N ASN A 132 -26.02 4.90 -5.22
CA ASN A 132 -26.03 4.64 -6.66
C ASN A 132 -25.11 3.48 -7.05
N MET A 133 -24.01 3.28 -6.31
CA MET A 133 -23.13 2.10 -6.42
C MET A 133 -23.76 0.82 -5.86
N ASN A 134 -25.02 0.85 -5.42
CA ASN A 134 -25.72 -0.28 -4.82
C ASN A 134 -25.03 -0.85 -3.55
N VAL A 135 -24.44 0.02 -2.73
CA VAL A 135 -23.87 -0.38 -1.43
C VAL A 135 -25.02 -0.78 -0.49
N LYS A 136 -24.93 -1.97 0.10
CA LYS A 136 -25.88 -2.52 1.09
C LYS A 136 -25.26 -2.64 2.48
N TRP A 137 -23.97 -2.73 2.57
CA TRP A 137 -23.22 -2.77 3.80
C TRP A 137 -21.93 -1.97 3.64
N LEU A 138 -21.64 -1.12 4.59
CA LEU A 138 -20.47 -0.23 4.58
C LEU A 138 -19.67 -0.37 5.87
N MET A 139 -18.34 -0.56 5.73
CA MET A 139 -17.38 -0.53 6.83
C MET A 139 -16.44 0.66 6.69
N VAL A 140 -16.31 1.42 7.76
CA VAL A 140 -15.38 2.55 7.89
C VAL A 140 -14.72 2.55 9.28
N GLY A 141 -13.61 3.29 9.44
CA GLY A 141 -13.06 3.57 10.77
C GLY A 141 -13.99 4.51 11.57
N GLU A 142 -13.92 4.46 12.91
CA GLU A 142 -14.75 5.34 13.78
C GLU A 142 -14.47 6.82 13.56
N ASP A 143 -13.24 7.19 13.18
CA ASP A 143 -12.81 8.55 12.90
C ASP A 143 -13.06 9.01 11.46
N PHE A 144 -13.80 8.22 10.67
CA PHE A 144 -14.03 8.49 9.26
C PHE A 144 -14.75 9.83 9.04
N ARG A 145 -14.17 10.64 8.17
CA ARG A 145 -14.71 11.93 7.73
C ARG A 145 -14.70 12.00 6.21
N PHE A 146 -15.74 12.58 5.64
CA PHE A 146 -15.90 12.68 4.18
C PHE A 146 -16.54 14.01 3.76
N GLY A 147 -16.63 14.21 2.45
CA GLY A 147 -17.15 15.44 1.87
C GLY A 147 -16.22 16.63 2.02
N GLY A 148 -16.57 17.73 1.38
CA GLY A 148 -15.83 18.99 1.43
C GLY A 148 -15.64 19.46 2.86
N HIS A 149 -14.44 19.96 3.18
CA HIS A 149 -14.06 20.39 4.55
C HIS A 149 -14.25 19.33 5.64
N ARG A 150 -14.34 18.02 5.29
CA ARG A 150 -14.60 16.91 6.22
C ARG A 150 -15.95 17.06 6.97
N ALA A 151 -16.94 17.66 6.33
CA ALA A 151 -18.22 18.01 6.95
C ALA A 151 -19.11 16.78 7.26
N GLY A 152 -18.89 15.65 6.58
CA GLY A 152 -19.60 14.39 6.85
C GLY A 152 -18.88 13.53 7.88
N ASP A 153 -19.65 12.79 8.67
CA ASP A 153 -19.16 11.85 9.68
C ASP A 153 -19.96 10.53 9.71
N VAL A 154 -19.57 9.65 10.62
CA VAL A 154 -20.19 8.32 10.77
C VAL A 154 -21.65 8.42 11.21
N ALA A 155 -22.03 9.41 12.04
CA ALA A 155 -23.43 9.60 12.48
C ALA A 155 -24.32 9.91 11.27
N MET A 156 -23.89 10.87 10.44
CA MET A 156 -24.58 11.23 9.20
C MET A 156 -24.71 10.04 8.24
N LEU A 157 -23.65 9.19 8.12
CA LEU A 157 -23.72 7.96 7.33
C LEU A 157 -24.78 6.99 7.87
N ARG A 158 -24.85 6.80 9.19
CA ARG A 158 -25.82 5.90 9.82
C ARG A 158 -27.25 6.34 9.57
N GLU A 159 -27.55 7.61 9.78
CA GLU A 159 -28.87 8.19 9.51
C GLU A 159 -29.26 8.01 8.04
N TYR A 160 -28.36 8.35 7.13
CA TYR A 160 -28.57 8.17 5.69
C TYR A 160 -28.74 6.70 5.32
N GLY A 161 -27.95 5.79 5.90
CA GLY A 161 -28.01 4.35 5.67
C GLY A 161 -29.37 3.77 6.08
N ILE A 162 -29.87 4.12 7.27
CA ILE A 162 -31.20 3.72 7.75
C ILE A 162 -32.29 4.16 6.74
N ALA A 163 -32.25 5.41 6.29
CA ALA A 163 -33.24 5.97 5.37
C ALA A 163 -33.15 5.37 3.96
N ASN A 164 -32.02 4.78 3.55
CA ASN A 164 -31.76 4.30 2.19
C ASN A 164 -31.45 2.79 2.08
N GLY A 165 -31.68 2.03 3.15
CA GLY A 165 -31.61 0.58 3.13
C GLY A 165 -30.21 0.02 3.01
N PHE A 166 -29.19 0.63 3.66
CA PHE A 166 -27.87 0.03 3.83
C PHE A 166 -27.32 0.16 5.24
N LYS A 167 -26.61 -0.86 5.69
CA LYS A 167 -26.05 -0.96 7.05
C LYS A 167 -24.69 -0.32 7.14
N ILE A 168 -24.42 0.43 8.19
CA ILE A 168 -23.10 0.99 8.50
C ILE A 168 -22.52 0.29 9.73
N GLU A 169 -21.34 -0.25 9.58
CA GLU A 169 -20.52 -0.74 10.69
C GLU A 169 -19.21 0.05 10.79
N THR A 170 -18.73 0.20 11.99
CA THR A 170 -17.44 0.83 12.26
C THR A 170 -16.51 -0.15 12.92
N MET A 171 -15.22 0.01 12.68
CA MET A 171 -14.19 -0.76 13.35
C MET A 171 -13.35 0.17 14.21
N ALA A 172 -13.25 -0.18 15.49
CA ALA A 172 -12.34 0.46 16.43
C ALA A 172 -10.88 0.19 16.04
N ASP A 173 -9.99 1.01 16.55
CA ASP A 173 -8.56 0.79 16.39
C ASP A 173 -8.14 -0.57 16.96
N ILE A 174 -7.23 -1.23 16.25
CA ILE A 174 -6.63 -2.49 16.68
C ILE A 174 -5.26 -2.18 17.27
N ALA A 175 -4.96 -2.79 18.41
CA ALA A 175 -3.64 -2.78 19.02
C ALA A 175 -2.85 -4.05 18.67
N ASP A 176 -1.53 -3.96 18.74
CA ASP A 176 -0.64 -5.13 18.66
C ASP A 176 -0.56 -5.87 20.02
N ALA A 177 0.31 -6.87 20.09
CA ALA A 177 0.48 -7.67 21.31
C ALA A 177 1.03 -6.86 22.51
N ASP A 178 1.71 -5.74 22.23
CA ASP A 178 2.26 -4.85 23.25
C ASP A 178 1.25 -3.74 23.66
N GLY A 179 0.04 -3.73 23.08
CA GLY A 179 -1.00 -2.73 23.32
C GLY A 179 -0.84 -1.45 22.49
N GLU A 180 0.13 -1.39 21.58
CA GLU A 180 0.35 -0.25 20.72
C GLU A 180 -0.65 -0.21 19.56
N ARG A 181 -1.24 0.97 19.32
CA ARG A 181 -2.22 1.18 18.23
C ARG A 181 -1.58 0.91 16.87
N ILE A 182 -2.13 -0.06 16.13
CA ILE A 182 -1.71 -0.37 14.76
C ILE A 182 -2.29 0.68 13.79
N SER A 183 -1.41 1.47 13.17
CA SER A 183 -1.82 2.49 12.19
C SER A 183 -0.75 2.72 11.14
N SER A 184 -1.13 3.29 9.99
CA SER A 184 -0.14 3.70 8.96
C SER A 184 0.87 4.72 9.49
N THR A 185 0.51 5.52 10.51
CA THR A 185 1.42 6.47 11.15
C THR A 185 2.46 5.75 12.01
N ALA A 186 2.03 4.78 12.82
CA ALA A 186 2.94 3.96 13.63
C ALA A 186 3.90 3.15 12.74
N VAL A 187 3.40 2.53 11.66
CA VAL A 187 4.25 1.82 10.68
C VAL A 187 5.29 2.76 10.07
N ARG A 188 4.93 3.99 9.68
CA ARG A 188 5.89 4.96 9.15
C ARG A 188 6.94 5.36 10.18
N HIS A 189 6.53 5.52 11.42
CA HIS A 189 7.43 5.85 12.52
C HIS A 189 8.47 4.73 12.72
N ALA A 190 8.04 3.48 12.83
CA ALA A 190 8.92 2.32 12.96
C ALA A 190 9.91 2.24 11.77
N LEU A 191 9.41 2.33 10.53
CA LEU A 191 10.26 2.31 9.33
C LEU A 191 11.27 3.47 9.30
N GLY A 192 10.85 4.68 9.68
CA GLY A 192 11.72 5.86 9.73
C GLY A 192 12.89 5.72 10.71
N HIS A 193 12.72 4.94 11.77
CA HIS A 193 13.77 4.59 12.72
C HIS A 193 14.54 3.32 12.35
N GLY A 194 14.18 2.67 11.25
CA GLY A 194 14.78 1.40 10.82
C GLY A 194 14.33 0.20 11.64
N ASP A 195 13.29 0.33 12.46
CA ASP A 195 12.69 -0.77 13.23
C ASP A 195 11.76 -1.59 12.33
N LEU A 196 12.40 -2.45 11.53
CA LEU A 196 11.70 -3.35 10.61
C LEU A 196 10.93 -4.45 11.35
N MET A 197 11.33 -4.79 12.55
CA MET A 197 10.66 -5.82 13.36
C MET A 197 9.27 -5.31 13.80
N THR A 198 9.20 -4.15 14.40
CA THR A 198 7.93 -3.51 14.79
C THR A 198 7.05 -3.22 13.57
N ALA A 199 7.64 -2.73 12.46
CA ALA A 199 6.90 -2.54 11.22
C ALA A 199 6.31 -3.86 10.69
N THR A 200 7.07 -4.97 10.76
CA THR A 200 6.62 -6.31 10.35
C THR A 200 5.47 -6.80 11.22
N ARG A 201 5.54 -6.63 12.55
CA ARG A 201 4.45 -6.99 13.47
C ARG A 201 3.16 -6.24 13.12
N MET A 202 3.22 -4.93 12.90
CA MET A 202 2.05 -4.11 12.57
C MET A 202 1.50 -4.41 11.17
N LEU A 203 2.36 -4.73 10.20
CA LEU A 203 1.97 -5.07 8.83
C LEU A 203 1.48 -6.52 8.69
N GLY A 204 1.86 -7.42 9.60
CA GLY A 204 1.66 -8.87 9.48
C GLY A 204 2.53 -9.52 8.42
N ARG A 205 3.53 -8.80 7.88
CA ARG A 205 4.50 -9.25 6.89
C ARG A 205 5.71 -8.33 6.86
N PRO A 206 6.88 -8.79 6.37
CA PRO A 206 8.03 -7.92 6.13
C PRO A 206 7.68 -6.76 5.19
N TYR A 207 8.26 -5.59 5.43
CA TYR A 207 8.08 -4.44 4.55
C TYR A 207 8.78 -4.67 3.22
N SER A 208 8.12 -4.35 2.12
CA SER A 208 8.67 -4.52 0.79
C SER A 208 8.30 -3.36 -0.14
N ILE A 209 9.09 -3.18 -1.19
CA ILE A 209 8.88 -2.22 -2.26
C ILE A 209 8.88 -2.94 -3.59
N VAL A 210 7.83 -2.71 -4.39
CA VAL A 210 7.74 -3.21 -5.76
C VAL A 210 8.06 -2.09 -6.74
N GLY A 211 9.01 -2.33 -7.66
CA GLY A 211 9.39 -1.38 -8.69
C GLY A 211 9.88 -2.06 -9.97
N ARG A 212 10.08 -1.25 -11.02
CA ARG A 212 10.70 -1.70 -12.27
C ARG A 212 12.19 -1.42 -12.20
N VAL A 213 13.01 -2.36 -12.64
CA VAL A 213 14.45 -2.16 -12.79
C VAL A 213 14.71 -1.27 -13.99
N THR A 214 15.42 -0.17 -13.77
CA THR A 214 15.76 0.85 -14.75
C THR A 214 17.28 1.01 -14.89
N HIS A 215 17.71 1.69 -15.94
CA HIS A 215 19.12 2.05 -16.09
C HIS A 215 19.47 3.15 -15.07
N GLY A 216 20.56 2.93 -14.32
CA GLY A 216 21.20 3.92 -13.45
C GLY A 216 22.51 4.43 -14.06
N LYS A 217 23.31 5.14 -13.25
CA LYS A 217 24.61 5.71 -13.65
C LYS A 217 25.71 4.67 -13.88
N LYS A 218 25.47 3.40 -13.52
CA LYS A 218 26.40 2.24 -13.68
C LYS A 218 27.72 2.37 -12.91
N LEU A 219 27.84 3.33 -11.96
CA LEU A 219 29.05 3.51 -11.15
C LEU A 219 29.43 2.26 -10.36
N GLY A 220 28.46 1.56 -9.76
CA GLY A 220 28.71 0.33 -9.02
C GLY A 220 29.39 -0.75 -9.86
N ARG A 221 29.07 -0.84 -11.18
CA ARG A 221 29.71 -1.83 -12.08
C ARG A 221 31.22 -1.62 -12.20
N THR A 222 31.70 -0.39 -12.25
CA THR A 222 33.13 -0.06 -12.34
C THR A 222 33.87 -0.36 -11.03
N LEU A 223 33.13 -0.44 -9.93
CA LEU A 223 33.65 -0.74 -8.59
C LEU A 223 33.53 -2.23 -8.22
N GLY A 224 33.03 -3.09 -9.11
CA GLY A 224 32.81 -4.51 -8.83
C GLY A 224 31.46 -4.84 -8.17
N PHE A 225 30.58 -3.84 -7.97
CA PHE A 225 29.26 -3.97 -7.36
C PHE A 225 28.15 -3.56 -8.34
N PRO A 226 27.82 -4.37 -9.35
CA PRO A 226 26.76 -4.03 -10.28
C PRO A 226 25.39 -3.97 -9.58
N THR A 227 24.79 -2.76 -9.45
CA THR A 227 23.51 -2.54 -8.80
C THR A 227 22.35 -2.49 -9.79
N ALA A 228 21.20 -3.04 -9.38
CA ALA A 228 19.92 -2.84 -10.01
C ALA A 228 19.25 -1.59 -9.44
N ASN A 229 18.94 -0.62 -10.31
CA ASN A 229 18.23 0.59 -9.93
C ASN A 229 16.72 0.37 -10.03
N ILE A 230 15.98 0.54 -8.94
CA ILE A 230 14.55 0.28 -8.87
C ILE A 230 13.78 1.59 -8.81
N ALA A 231 12.91 1.79 -9.79
CA ALA A 231 12.09 3.00 -9.89
C ALA A 231 11.05 3.06 -8.76
N LEU A 232 11.08 4.10 -7.95
CA LEU A 232 10.16 4.34 -6.83
C LEU A 232 8.89 5.07 -7.22
N THR A 233 8.67 5.36 -8.49
CA THR A 233 7.47 5.99 -9.05
C THR A 233 7.00 7.20 -8.21
N ALA A 234 7.84 8.23 -8.10
CA ALA A 234 7.54 9.53 -7.48
C ALA A 234 6.98 9.43 -6.03
N ARG A 235 7.34 8.41 -5.27
CA ARG A 235 6.96 8.30 -3.85
C ARG A 235 8.15 8.60 -2.93
N LYS A 236 7.88 9.33 -1.86
CA LYS A 236 8.77 9.45 -0.71
C LYS A 236 8.73 8.12 0.04
N PRO A 237 9.82 7.35 0.17
CA PRO A 237 9.84 6.11 0.94
C PRO A 237 9.75 6.40 2.45
N ALA A 238 9.28 5.41 3.21
CA ALA A 238 9.14 5.52 4.66
C ALA A 238 10.42 5.15 5.42
N LEU A 239 11.43 4.64 4.72
CA LEU A 239 12.72 4.27 5.32
C LEU A 239 13.88 4.79 4.46
N ALA A 240 15.05 4.90 5.07
CA ALA A 240 16.30 5.28 4.41
C ALA A 240 17.49 4.58 5.06
N GLY A 241 18.55 4.34 4.30
CA GLY A 241 19.78 3.69 4.75
C GLY A 241 20.17 2.49 3.91
N VAL A 242 21.07 1.66 4.43
CA VAL A 242 21.57 0.43 3.83
C VAL A 242 20.98 -0.77 4.56
N PHE A 243 20.50 -1.76 3.79
CA PHE A 243 19.69 -2.88 4.30
C PHE A 243 20.13 -4.21 3.72
N ALA A 244 20.05 -5.27 4.51
CA ALA A 244 20.00 -6.63 4.02
C ALA A 244 18.62 -6.90 3.42
N VAL A 245 18.57 -7.42 2.19
CA VAL A 245 17.31 -7.58 1.44
C VAL A 245 17.22 -8.91 0.73
N LYS A 246 15.98 -9.34 0.47
CA LYS A 246 15.66 -10.42 -0.50
C LYS A 246 14.92 -9.79 -1.68
N LEU A 247 15.32 -10.15 -2.91
CA LEU A 247 14.70 -9.69 -4.14
C LEU A 247 14.03 -10.85 -4.85
N GLN A 248 12.79 -10.65 -5.30
CA GLN A 248 12.04 -11.62 -6.09
C GLN A 248 11.55 -10.98 -7.38
N LEU A 249 11.50 -11.76 -8.47
CA LEU A 249 10.84 -11.35 -9.70
C LEU A 249 9.33 -11.32 -9.49
N VAL A 250 8.67 -10.37 -10.14
CA VAL A 250 7.23 -10.17 -10.02
C VAL A 250 6.60 -10.23 -11.40
N THR A 251 5.66 -11.14 -11.59
CA THR A 251 4.87 -11.26 -12.82
C THR A 251 3.54 -10.51 -12.68
N ARG A 252 2.99 -10.07 -13.80
CA ARG A 252 1.66 -9.51 -13.89
C ARG A 252 0.69 -10.62 -14.25
N GLY A 253 -0.23 -10.97 -13.34
CA GLY A 253 -1.34 -11.86 -13.68
C GLY A 253 -2.26 -11.25 -14.76
N LEU A 254 -3.08 -12.07 -15.41
CA LEU A 254 -4.04 -11.67 -16.47
C LEU A 254 -4.97 -10.53 -16.04
N GLU A 255 -5.23 -10.39 -14.75
CA GLU A 255 -6.06 -9.32 -14.17
C GLU A 255 -5.27 -8.05 -13.79
N GLY A 256 -4.00 -7.94 -14.21
CA GLY A 256 -3.14 -6.79 -13.84
C GLY A 256 -2.63 -6.81 -12.39
N VAL A 257 -2.98 -7.84 -11.62
CA VAL A 257 -2.53 -8.05 -10.24
C VAL A 257 -1.09 -8.56 -10.26
N VAL A 258 -0.25 -7.94 -9.46
CA VAL A 258 1.15 -8.33 -9.29
C VAL A 258 1.20 -9.57 -8.42
N ARG A 259 1.82 -10.64 -8.92
CA ARG A 259 2.11 -11.86 -8.17
C ARG A 259 3.63 -12.04 -8.09
N THR A 260 4.14 -12.43 -6.94
CA THR A 260 5.52 -12.93 -6.85
C THR A 260 5.58 -14.27 -7.52
N SER A 261 6.63 -14.50 -8.31
CA SER A 261 6.89 -15.82 -8.90
C SER A 261 7.39 -16.76 -7.80
N ALA A 262 6.45 -17.26 -6.99
CA ALA A 262 6.79 -18.25 -5.95
C ALA A 262 7.21 -19.62 -6.51
N GLU A 263 7.05 -19.84 -7.82
CA GLU A 263 7.12 -21.19 -8.41
C GLU A 263 8.38 -21.47 -9.25
N THR A 264 9.20 -20.47 -9.57
CA THR A 264 10.33 -20.73 -10.49
C THR A 264 11.72 -20.32 -10.02
N ASP A 265 11.85 -19.27 -9.19
CA ASP A 265 13.18 -18.87 -8.71
C ASP A 265 13.09 -18.31 -7.29
N GLY A 266 13.88 -18.88 -6.39
CA GLY A 266 13.98 -18.43 -5.00
C GLY A 266 14.27 -16.93 -4.88
N ALA A 267 14.10 -16.38 -3.68
CA ALA A 267 14.47 -15.00 -3.42
C ALA A 267 16.00 -14.85 -3.48
N PHE A 268 16.48 -13.88 -4.25
CA PHE A 268 17.91 -13.55 -4.32
C PHE A 268 18.30 -12.66 -3.15
N SER A 269 19.38 -12.99 -2.47
CA SER A 269 19.93 -12.24 -1.36
C SER A 269 20.78 -11.06 -1.85
N GLY A 270 20.77 -9.95 -1.11
CA GLY A 270 21.55 -8.77 -1.49
C GLY A 270 21.60 -7.67 -0.44
N VAL A 271 22.24 -6.58 -0.84
CA VAL A 271 22.28 -5.30 -0.10
C VAL A 271 21.53 -4.26 -0.90
N ALA A 272 20.69 -3.48 -0.23
CA ALA A 272 20.01 -2.34 -0.81
C ALA A 272 20.46 -1.04 -0.16
N ASN A 273 20.69 -0.01 -0.96
CA ASN A 273 20.76 1.38 -0.53
C ASN A 273 19.47 2.10 -0.95
N LEU A 274 18.78 2.67 0.03
CA LEU A 274 17.58 3.48 -0.19
C LEU A 274 17.81 4.87 0.40
N GLY A 275 18.01 5.85 -0.46
CA GLY A 275 18.35 7.18 -0.02
C GLY A 275 17.99 8.29 -1.00
N THR A 276 18.36 9.50 -0.59
CA THR A 276 18.37 10.68 -1.45
C THR A 276 19.79 10.92 -1.89
N ASN A 277 20.06 10.95 -3.18
CA ASN A 277 21.36 11.36 -3.69
C ASN A 277 21.40 12.90 -3.90
N PRO A 278 21.85 13.70 -2.89
CA PRO A 278 21.88 15.16 -3.01
C PRO A 278 22.94 15.66 -3.99
N VAL A 279 23.92 14.83 -4.33
CA VAL A 279 25.12 15.26 -5.07
C VAL A 279 24.92 15.29 -6.59
N VAL A 280 23.89 14.66 -7.13
CA VAL A 280 23.83 14.39 -8.58
C VAL A 280 22.48 14.63 -9.25
N SER A 281 21.40 14.93 -8.56
CA SER A 281 20.10 15.18 -9.20
C SER A 281 19.46 16.48 -8.70
N ILE A 282 19.18 17.38 -9.63
CA ILE A 282 18.38 18.60 -9.43
C ILE A 282 16.96 18.28 -8.91
N ASP A 283 16.54 17.01 -8.98
CA ASP A 283 15.16 16.57 -8.74
C ASP A 283 14.88 15.95 -7.36
N ASN A 284 15.83 15.92 -6.43
CA ASN A 284 15.65 15.35 -5.08
C ASN A 284 14.93 13.96 -5.04
N ARG A 285 15.20 13.12 -6.05
CA ARG A 285 14.52 11.81 -6.20
C ARG A 285 15.18 10.78 -5.32
N HIS A 286 14.34 10.05 -4.59
CA HIS A 286 14.80 8.86 -3.85
C HIS A 286 15.18 7.74 -4.83
N HIS A 287 16.29 7.06 -4.53
CA HIS A 287 16.82 5.95 -5.30
C HIS A 287 16.86 4.70 -4.44
N LEU A 288 16.41 3.59 -5.02
CA LEU A 288 16.60 2.26 -4.46
C LEU A 288 17.55 1.50 -5.38
N GLU A 289 18.75 1.26 -4.89
CA GLU A 289 19.78 0.49 -5.57
C GLU A 289 19.99 -0.82 -4.83
N VAL A 290 20.00 -1.94 -5.56
CA VAL A 290 20.18 -3.27 -4.97
C VAL A 290 21.35 -3.98 -5.66
N PHE A 291 22.33 -4.38 -4.87
CA PHE A 291 23.39 -5.31 -5.26
C PHE A 291 22.98 -6.72 -4.84
N LEU A 292 22.94 -7.65 -5.78
CA LEU A 292 22.58 -9.04 -5.53
C LEU A 292 23.84 -9.91 -5.43
N PHE A 293 23.84 -10.83 -4.47
CA PHE A 293 24.89 -11.84 -4.35
C PHE A 293 24.66 -12.96 -5.38
N ASP A 294 25.74 -13.43 -5.98
CA ASP A 294 25.74 -14.60 -6.88
C ASP A 294 24.69 -14.54 -8.01
N TYR A 295 24.42 -13.33 -8.51
CA TYR A 295 23.43 -13.09 -9.55
C TYR A 295 24.04 -12.34 -10.74
N SER A 296 23.99 -12.93 -11.94
CA SER A 296 24.60 -12.37 -13.15
C SER A 296 23.62 -12.07 -14.29
N GLU A 297 22.33 -12.44 -14.14
CA GLU A 297 21.37 -12.25 -15.20
C GLU A 297 20.91 -10.80 -15.38
N ASN A 298 20.32 -10.51 -16.54
CA ASN A 298 19.78 -9.19 -16.83
C ASN A 298 18.41 -8.98 -16.20
N LEU A 299 18.32 -7.95 -15.33
CA LEU A 299 17.07 -7.53 -14.67
C LEU A 299 16.40 -6.30 -15.31
N TYR A 300 17.03 -5.63 -16.27
CA TYR A 300 16.47 -4.42 -16.86
C TYR A 300 15.07 -4.62 -17.43
N GLY A 301 14.18 -3.69 -17.09
CA GLY A 301 12.78 -3.74 -17.50
C GLY A 301 11.91 -4.73 -16.74
N LYS A 302 12.50 -5.68 -16.04
CA LYS A 302 11.77 -6.62 -15.17
C LYS A 302 11.18 -5.86 -13.98
N ARG A 303 10.08 -6.37 -13.44
CA ARG A 303 9.48 -5.87 -12.20
C ARG A 303 9.95 -6.76 -11.06
N VAL A 304 10.35 -6.14 -9.96
CA VAL A 304 10.91 -6.85 -8.79
C VAL A 304 10.24 -6.38 -7.51
N GLN A 305 10.18 -7.26 -6.52
CA GLN A 305 9.86 -6.95 -5.13
C GLN A 305 11.14 -7.04 -4.31
N VAL A 306 11.46 -5.97 -3.61
CA VAL A 306 12.58 -5.91 -2.66
C VAL A 306 11.99 -5.96 -1.26
N THR A 307 12.28 -7.02 -0.52
CA THR A 307 11.86 -7.22 0.87
C THR A 307 13.01 -6.84 1.80
N PHE A 308 12.77 -5.92 2.71
CA PHE A 308 13.76 -5.42 3.67
C PHE A 308 13.76 -6.31 4.90
N ILE A 309 14.91 -6.89 5.22
CA ILE A 309 15.07 -7.85 6.32
C ILE A 309 15.60 -7.16 7.57
N GLU A 310 16.74 -6.45 7.46
CA GLU A 310 17.36 -5.75 8.58
C GLU A 310 18.12 -4.52 8.10
N LYS A 311 18.14 -3.46 8.91
CA LYS A 311 18.93 -2.26 8.65
C LYS A 311 20.38 -2.50 9.03
N ILE A 312 21.30 -2.28 8.11
CA ILE A 312 22.74 -2.41 8.34
C ILE A 312 23.29 -1.11 8.94
N ARG A 313 22.93 0.04 8.34
CA ARG A 313 23.38 1.38 8.77
C ARG A 313 22.60 2.50 8.08
N ASP A 314 22.81 3.71 8.55
CA ASP A 314 22.38 4.92 7.84
C ASP A 314 23.24 5.21 6.60
N GLU A 315 22.74 6.08 5.71
CA GLU A 315 23.55 6.58 4.60
C GLU A 315 24.76 7.35 5.12
N GLN A 316 25.87 7.21 4.43
CA GLN A 316 27.12 7.93 4.71
C GLN A 316 27.59 8.66 3.47
N ASN A 317 28.13 9.88 3.68
CA ASN A 317 28.78 10.63 2.63
C ASN A 317 30.30 10.42 2.74
N PHE A 318 30.91 10.03 1.63
CA PHE A 318 32.34 9.86 1.51
C PHE A 318 32.92 11.10 0.80
N ALA A 319 33.85 11.80 1.44
CA ALA A 319 34.49 13.00 0.90
C ALA A 319 36.02 12.92 1.13
N GLY A 320 36.77 13.72 0.33
CA GLY A 320 38.22 13.79 0.43
C GLY A 320 38.96 12.87 -0.56
N PRO A 321 40.30 12.86 -0.53
CA PRO A 321 41.14 12.15 -1.51
C PRO A 321 40.92 10.64 -1.55
N ASP A 322 40.61 10.03 -0.41
CA ASP A 322 40.42 8.57 -0.26
C ASP A 322 38.94 8.16 -0.29
N ALA A 323 38.04 9.05 -0.66
CA ALA A 323 36.59 8.82 -0.64
C ALA A 323 36.15 7.54 -1.38
N LEU A 324 36.74 7.30 -2.56
CA LEU A 324 36.44 6.12 -3.37
C LEU A 324 36.87 4.82 -2.68
N GLN A 325 38.07 4.80 -2.10
CA GLN A 325 38.59 3.63 -1.40
C GLN A 325 37.80 3.36 -0.13
N ALA A 326 37.42 4.40 0.63
CA ALA A 326 36.58 4.30 1.80
C ALA A 326 35.19 3.77 1.45
N LEU A 327 34.59 4.23 0.34
CA LEU A 327 33.32 3.73 -0.18
C LEU A 327 33.40 2.24 -0.51
N VAL A 328 34.44 1.81 -1.25
CA VAL A 328 34.60 0.41 -1.64
C VAL A 328 34.77 -0.50 -0.40
N ARG A 329 35.60 -0.08 0.58
CA ARG A 329 35.74 -0.83 1.85
C ARG A 329 34.39 -0.97 2.55
N GLN A 330 33.65 0.13 2.69
CA GLN A 330 32.34 0.09 3.33
C GLN A 330 31.32 -0.81 2.58
N MET A 331 31.36 -0.84 1.24
CA MET A 331 30.51 -1.74 0.46
C MET A 331 30.82 -3.21 0.72
N HIS A 332 32.10 -3.59 0.90
CA HIS A 332 32.49 -4.95 1.30
C HIS A 332 31.95 -5.28 2.70
N ASP A 333 32.15 -4.39 3.68
CA ASP A 333 31.66 -4.58 5.05
C ASP A 333 30.13 -4.74 5.09
N ASP A 334 29.41 -3.92 4.32
CA ASP A 334 27.94 -4.01 4.19
C ASP A 334 27.50 -5.36 3.61
N CYS A 335 28.21 -5.86 2.57
CA CYS A 335 27.93 -7.16 1.97
C CYS A 335 28.15 -8.31 2.97
N ASP A 336 29.22 -8.28 3.74
CA ASP A 336 29.54 -9.35 4.71
C ASP A 336 28.53 -9.35 5.88
N ARG A 337 28.15 -8.18 6.35
CA ARG A 337 27.08 -8.05 7.34
C ARG A 337 25.75 -8.56 6.79
N ALA A 338 25.37 -8.17 5.57
CA ALA A 338 24.14 -8.64 4.94
C ALA A 338 24.11 -10.17 4.76
N LYS A 339 25.23 -10.78 4.32
CA LYS A 339 25.34 -12.25 4.22
C LYS A 339 25.12 -12.92 5.59
N THR A 340 25.68 -12.34 6.65
CA THR A 340 25.50 -12.85 8.02
C THR A 340 24.06 -12.78 8.47
N ILE A 341 23.36 -11.66 8.23
CA ILE A 341 21.95 -11.46 8.54
C ILE A 341 21.07 -12.45 7.76
N LEU A 342 21.29 -12.54 6.44
CA LEU A 342 20.43 -13.32 5.53
C LEU A 342 20.59 -14.83 5.67
N ARG A 343 21.68 -15.32 6.27
CA ARG A 343 21.84 -16.74 6.64
C ARG A 343 20.98 -17.14 7.83
N LYS A 344 20.57 -16.18 8.66
CA LYS A 344 19.75 -16.42 9.86
C LYS A 344 18.25 -16.21 9.60
N ALA A 345 17.90 -15.53 8.51
CA ALA A 345 16.54 -15.15 8.12
C ALA A 345 15.96 -16.09 7.05
#